data_93020a86af533227e8f0157ae06a18e6
#
_entry.id   93020a86af533227e8f0157ae06a18e6
#
_cell.length_a   1.000
_cell.length_b   1.000
_cell.length_c   1.000
_cell.angle_alpha   90.00
_cell.angle_beta   90.00
_cell.angle_gamma   90.00
#
_symmetry.space_group_name_H-M   'P 1'
#
loop_
_entity.id
_entity.type
_entity.pdbx_description
1 polymer ?
#
loop_
_entity_poly.entity_id
_entity_poly.type
_entity_poly.pdbx_seq_one_letter_code
_entity_poly.pdbx_strand_id
1 'polypeptide(L)'
;MDPVGATVLAATLAAATVLGLLWRRGQGRFRGRGRPPAPAAATGGGGTGAGGEGEEGAMAAETGGATALDARDIGAGLGERATLVQFSSAFCQPCRATRRVLEEVSGMVEGVAHVEIDAEAHLDLVRRLNIMRTPTVLVLDARGTVVRRASGQPRKADVIAAIGAAVS
;
A
#
# COMPACT_ATOMS: atom_id res chain seq x y z
N MET A 1 -28.03 42.53 -10.85
CA MET A 1 -27.47 41.22 -11.18
C MET A 1 -27.98 40.87 -12.57
N ASP A 2 -27.08 40.85 -13.53
CA ASP A 2 -27.44 40.61 -14.92
C ASP A 2 -27.92 39.16 -15.11
N PRO A 3 -29.08 38.95 -15.76
CA PRO A 3 -29.65 37.63 -15.96
C PRO A 3 -28.70 36.69 -16.75
N VAL A 4 -27.83 37.27 -17.58
CA VAL A 4 -26.80 36.53 -18.34
C VAL A 4 -25.73 35.96 -17.42
N GLY A 5 -25.28 36.70 -16.41
CA GLY A 5 -24.28 36.22 -15.46
C GLY A 5 -24.81 35.06 -14.58
N ALA A 6 -26.08 35.14 -14.18
CA ALA A 6 -26.72 34.07 -13.40
C ALA A 6 -26.89 32.77 -14.19
N THR A 7 -27.22 32.85 -15.46
CA THR A 7 -27.36 31.67 -16.33
C THR A 7 -26.02 30.99 -16.64
N VAL A 8 -24.95 31.77 -16.84
CA VAL A 8 -23.59 31.24 -17.06
C VAL A 8 -23.08 30.55 -15.80
N LEU A 9 -23.29 31.16 -14.62
CA LEU A 9 -22.89 30.54 -13.34
C LEU A 9 -23.60 29.20 -13.07
N ALA A 10 -24.92 29.18 -13.31
CA ALA A 10 -25.73 27.99 -13.14
C ALA A 10 -25.28 26.84 -14.10
N ALA A 11 -24.99 27.19 -15.36
CA ALA A 11 -24.53 26.22 -16.36
C ALA A 11 -23.15 25.64 -16.02
N THR A 12 -22.21 26.45 -15.53
CA THR A 12 -20.88 25.98 -15.11
C THR A 12 -20.93 25.11 -13.88
N LEU A 13 -21.75 25.43 -12.88
CA LEU A 13 -21.96 24.60 -11.69
C LEU A 13 -22.61 23.25 -12.05
N ALA A 14 -23.60 23.25 -12.93
CA ALA A 14 -24.23 22.01 -13.41
C ALA A 14 -23.24 21.12 -14.17
N ALA A 15 -22.43 21.70 -15.06
CA ALA A 15 -21.40 20.95 -15.80
C ALA A 15 -20.33 20.36 -14.89
N ALA A 16 -19.85 21.13 -13.90
CA ALA A 16 -18.87 20.67 -12.92
C ALA A 16 -19.42 19.54 -12.05
N THR A 17 -20.69 19.63 -11.64
CA THR A 17 -21.36 18.59 -10.82
C THR A 17 -21.54 17.29 -11.62
N VAL A 18 -21.97 17.40 -12.88
CA VAL A 18 -22.13 16.22 -13.76
C VAL A 18 -20.79 15.55 -14.04
N LEU A 19 -19.74 16.34 -14.32
CA LEU A 19 -18.41 15.82 -14.54
C LEU A 19 -17.84 15.14 -13.29
N GLY A 20 -18.05 15.74 -12.11
CA GLY A 20 -17.64 15.14 -10.81
C GLY A 20 -18.38 13.83 -10.51
N LEU A 21 -19.69 13.76 -10.81
CA LEU A 21 -20.48 12.53 -10.64
C LEU A 21 -20.08 11.42 -11.63
N LEU A 22 -19.74 11.78 -12.86
CA LEU A 22 -19.25 10.84 -13.87
C LEU A 22 -17.87 10.29 -13.49
N TRP A 23 -16.98 11.15 -12.99
CA TRP A 23 -15.67 10.74 -12.48
C TRP A 23 -15.79 9.79 -11.27
N ARG A 24 -16.67 10.13 -10.33
CA ARG A 24 -16.95 9.30 -9.15
C ARG A 24 -17.56 7.95 -9.50
N ARG A 25 -18.37 7.87 -10.56
CA ARG A 25 -18.91 6.59 -11.09
C ARG A 25 -17.87 5.76 -11.86
N GLY A 26 -16.85 6.40 -12.43
CA GLY A 26 -15.76 5.72 -13.16
C GLY A 26 -14.74 5.05 -12.25
N GLN A 27 -14.56 5.53 -11.01
CA GLN A 27 -13.57 5.01 -10.06
C GLN A 27 -14.03 3.77 -9.28
N GLY A 28 -15.26 3.31 -9.45
CA GLY A 28 -15.85 2.18 -8.71
C GLY A 28 -15.93 0.86 -9.45
N ARG A 29 -15.32 0.71 -10.64
CA ARG A 29 -15.39 -0.54 -11.40
C ARG A 29 -14.06 -1.25 -11.47
N PHE A 30 -13.75 -2.00 -10.44
CA PHE A 30 -12.80 -3.11 -10.56
C PHE A 30 -13.40 -4.15 -11.51
N ARG A 31 -12.88 -4.20 -12.73
CA ARG A 31 -13.14 -5.32 -13.63
C ARG A 31 -12.42 -6.55 -13.09
N GLY A 32 -13.13 -7.38 -12.37
CA GLY A 32 -12.78 -8.77 -12.21
C GLY A 32 -12.77 -9.41 -13.60
N ARG A 33 -11.61 -9.79 -14.11
CA ARG A 33 -11.52 -10.69 -15.25
C ARG A 33 -10.59 -11.83 -14.89
N GLY A 34 -11.23 -12.91 -14.83
CA GLY A 34 -10.91 -14.22 -14.46
C GLY A 34 -9.81 -14.93 -15.21
N ARG A 35 -9.44 -16.06 -14.61
CA ARG A 35 -8.80 -17.26 -15.11
C ARG A 35 -7.31 -17.18 -15.43
N PRO A 36 -6.52 -17.98 -14.74
CA PRO A 36 -5.10 -18.11 -15.03
C PRO A 36 -4.86 -18.91 -16.31
N PRO A 37 -3.98 -18.47 -17.20
CA PRO A 37 -3.31 -19.38 -18.14
C PRO A 37 -1.99 -19.85 -17.55
N ALA A 38 -1.65 -21.08 -17.87
CA ALA A 38 -0.43 -21.80 -17.58
C ALA A 38 0.82 -21.14 -18.22
N PRO A 39 2.06 -21.56 -17.83
CA PRO A 39 3.29 -20.82 -18.01
C PRO A 39 3.86 -20.88 -19.42
N ALA A 40 4.33 -19.74 -19.93
CA ALA A 40 5.29 -19.71 -21.03
C ALA A 40 6.21 -18.48 -20.93
N ALA A 41 7.50 -18.77 -20.88
CA ALA A 41 8.71 -18.09 -21.33
C ALA A 41 8.72 -16.55 -21.58
N ALA A 42 9.69 -15.93 -20.91
CA ALA A 42 10.61 -14.83 -21.25
C ALA A 42 10.31 -13.94 -22.47
N THR A 43 10.25 -12.62 -22.30
CA THR A 43 11.17 -11.62 -22.93
C THR A 43 10.82 -10.20 -22.46
N GLY A 44 11.83 -9.35 -22.34
CA GLY A 44 11.86 -8.03 -21.75
C GLY A 44 11.07 -6.95 -22.47
N GLY A 45 10.99 -5.78 -21.83
CA GLY A 45 10.47 -4.54 -22.41
C GLY A 45 10.19 -3.50 -21.35
N GLY A 46 11.04 -2.46 -21.27
CA GLY A 46 10.86 -1.31 -20.42
C GLY A 46 9.66 -0.46 -20.83
N GLY A 47 9.13 0.29 -19.87
CA GLY A 47 8.06 1.26 -20.07
C GLY A 47 8.00 2.24 -18.92
N THR A 48 8.58 3.43 -19.13
CA THR A 48 8.44 4.64 -18.32
C THR A 48 6.99 5.13 -18.35
N GLY A 49 6.45 5.49 -17.20
CA GLY A 49 5.16 6.18 -17.10
C GLY A 49 5.00 6.87 -15.78
N ALA A 50 5.05 8.19 -15.83
CA ALA A 50 4.91 9.11 -14.72
C ALA A 50 3.46 9.31 -14.30
N GLY A 51 3.26 9.59 -13.00
CA GLY A 51 2.20 10.45 -12.47
C GLY A 51 0.87 9.78 -12.14
N GLY A 52 0.53 9.77 -10.85
CA GLY A 52 -0.80 9.44 -10.37
C GLY A 52 -0.87 9.58 -8.85
N GLU A 53 -1.45 10.70 -8.42
CA GLU A 53 -1.71 10.99 -7.01
C GLU A 53 -2.81 10.07 -6.48
N GLY A 54 -2.62 9.51 -5.28
CA GLY A 54 -3.70 8.89 -4.50
C GLY A 54 -3.92 7.40 -4.67
N GLU A 55 -2.91 6.62 -4.98
CA GLU A 55 -3.04 5.16 -4.99
C GLU A 55 -2.97 4.61 -3.57
N GLU A 56 -4.12 4.16 -3.06
CA GLU A 56 -4.14 3.26 -1.91
C GLU A 56 -3.27 2.04 -2.23
N GLY A 57 -2.26 1.81 -1.40
CA GLY A 57 -1.30 0.75 -1.62
C GLY A 57 -1.92 -0.63 -1.46
N ALA A 58 -2.26 -1.27 -2.57
CA ALA A 58 -2.65 -2.68 -2.56
C ALA A 58 -1.49 -3.56 -2.09
N MET A 59 -1.78 -4.57 -1.26
CA MET A 59 -0.77 -5.53 -0.79
C MET A 59 -0.43 -6.51 -1.92
N ALA A 60 0.73 -6.32 -2.56
CA ALA A 60 1.23 -7.22 -3.58
C ALA A 60 1.96 -8.43 -2.95
N ALA A 61 1.87 -9.60 -3.60
CA ALA A 61 2.70 -10.74 -3.26
C ALA A 61 4.16 -10.47 -3.69
N GLU A 62 5.13 -10.77 -2.83
CA GLU A 62 6.54 -10.71 -3.20
C GLU A 62 6.89 -11.96 -4.02
N THR A 63 7.11 -11.76 -5.32
CA THR A 63 7.39 -12.85 -6.29
C THR A 63 8.87 -12.96 -6.66
N GLY A 64 9.75 -12.20 -6.00
CA GLY A 64 11.18 -12.19 -6.32
C GLY A 64 12.03 -12.44 -5.09
N GLY A 65 12.81 -13.52 -5.09
CA GLY A 65 13.83 -13.90 -4.13
C GLY A 65 13.50 -13.57 -2.68
N ALA A 66 13.09 -14.56 -1.89
CA ALA A 66 12.63 -14.39 -0.52
C ALA A 66 13.63 -13.52 0.29
N THR A 67 13.36 -12.24 0.45
CA THR A 67 14.14 -11.36 1.32
C THR A 67 13.72 -11.64 2.75
N ALA A 68 14.64 -12.17 3.56
CA ALA A 68 14.42 -12.35 4.98
C ALA A 68 15.03 -11.18 5.76
N LEU A 69 14.31 -10.74 6.79
CA LEU A 69 14.74 -9.73 7.75
C LEU A 69 14.80 -10.36 9.13
N ASP A 70 15.83 -10.06 9.88
CA ASP A 70 15.98 -10.49 11.27
C ASP A 70 15.70 -9.36 12.26
N ALA A 71 15.76 -9.69 13.56
CA ALA A 71 15.54 -8.71 14.63
C ALA A 71 16.56 -7.56 14.62
N ARG A 72 17.75 -7.75 14.06
CA ARG A 72 18.78 -6.70 13.94
C ARG A 72 18.46 -5.74 12.83
N ASP A 73 17.91 -6.25 11.72
CA ASP A 73 17.49 -5.44 10.59
C ASP A 73 16.38 -4.46 10.97
N ILE A 74 15.42 -4.92 11.76
CA ILE A 74 14.24 -4.14 12.12
C ILE A 74 14.33 -3.45 13.49
N GLY A 75 15.39 -3.72 14.26
CA GLY A 75 15.60 -3.14 15.58
C GLY A 75 14.62 -3.63 16.67
N ALA A 76 13.88 -4.71 16.42
CA ALA A 76 12.89 -5.30 17.31
C ALA A 76 12.76 -6.80 17.09
N GLY A 77 12.15 -7.52 18.06
CA GLY A 77 11.84 -8.93 17.90
C GLY A 77 10.79 -9.17 16.82
N LEU A 78 10.90 -10.31 16.12
CA LEU A 78 9.85 -10.78 15.22
C LEU A 78 8.63 -11.25 16.03
N GLY A 79 7.43 -11.08 15.48
CA GLY A 79 6.22 -11.71 16.00
C GLY A 79 6.26 -13.23 15.82
N GLU A 80 5.63 -13.94 16.75
CA GLU A 80 5.61 -15.41 16.74
C GLU A 80 4.98 -16.00 15.47
N ARG A 81 4.03 -15.28 14.87
CA ARG A 81 3.30 -15.73 13.67
C ARG A 81 3.56 -14.86 12.46
N ALA A 82 3.62 -13.56 12.64
CA ALA A 82 3.89 -12.59 11.57
C ALA A 82 4.40 -11.27 12.15
N THR A 83 5.07 -10.47 11.31
CA THR A 83 5.51 -9.12 11.65
C THR A 83 5.08 -8.14 10.58
N LEU A 84 4.44 -7.05 10.99
CA LEU A 84 4.12 -5.90 10.15
C LEU A 84 5.24 -4.87 10.30
N VAL A 85 6.02 -4.64 9.26
CA VAL A 85 7.09 -3.64 9.25
C VAL A 85 6.65 -2.45 8.43
N GLN A 86 6.55 -1.28 9.06
CA GLN A 86 6.17 -0.03 8.40
C GLN A 86 7.38 0.88 8.25
N PHE A 87 7.69 1.29 7.02
CA PHE A 87 8.65 2.35 6.75
C PHE A 87 7.93 3.70 6.71
N SER A 88 8.38 4.63 7.55
CA SER A 88 7.81 5.96 7.73
C SER A 88 8.87 7.05 7.54
N SER A 89 8.45 8.29 7.41
CA SER A 89 9.29 9.49 7.52
C SER A 89 8.62 10.56 8.38
N ALA A 90 9.40 11.55 8.84
CA ALA A 90 8.97 12.49 9.88
C ALA A 90 7.69 13.28 9.54
N PHE A 91 7.51 13.70 8.29
CA PHE A 91 6.39 14.56 7.86
C PHE A 91 5.33 13.82 7.03
N CYS A 92 5.26 12.50 7.14
CA CYS A 92 4.35 11.65 6.38
C CYS A 92 2.97 11.54 7.06
N GLN A 93 1.99 12.31 6.61
CA GLN A 93 0.61 12.21 7.09
C GLN A 93 -0.01 10.82 6.86
N PRO A 94 0.12 10.20 5.65
CA PRO A 94 -0.38 8.85 5.43
C PRO A 94 0.27 7.79 6.34
N CYS A 95 1.52 7.99 6.78
CA CYS A 95 2.21 7.06 7.69
C CYS A 95 1.50 6.98 9.05
N ARG A 96 1.02 8.11 9.57
CA ARG A 96 0.25 8.14 10.83
C ARG A 96 -1.07 7.39 10.73
N ALA A 97 -1.75 7.50 9.60
CA ALA A 97 -2.98 6.74 9.36
C ALA A 97 -2.69 5.24 9.21
N THR A 98 -1.63 4.89 8.48
CA THR A 98 -1.15 3.51 8.33
C THR A 98 -0.79 2.90 9.68
N ARG A 99 -0.03 3.61 10.52
CA ARG A 99 0.34 3.15 11.87
C ARG A 99 -0.89 2.73 12.67
N ARG A 100 -1.93 3.58 12.73
CA ARG A 100 -3.17 3.26 13.47
C ARG A 100 -3.83 1.98 12.97
N VAL A 101 -3.88 1.80 11.64
CA VAL A 101 -4.45 0.58 11.03
C VAL A 101 -3.62 -0.65 11.43
N LEU A 102 -2.28 -0.56 11.37
CA LEU A 102 -1.40 -1.68 11.69
C LEU A 102 -1.42 -2.01 13.19
N GLU A 103 -1.43 -1.01 14.07
CA GLU A 103 -1.59 -1.19 15.52
C GLU A 103 -2.92 -1.86 15.86
N GLU A 104 -4.02 -1.40 15.24
CA GLU A 104 -5.33 -2.01 15.43
C GLU A 104 -5.33 -3.47 14.99
N VAL A 105 -4.80 -3.77 13.81
CA VAL A 105 -4.81 -5.13 13.25
C VAL A 105 -3.86 -6.05 14.04
N SER A 106 -2.65 -5.61 14.41
CA SER A 106 -1.74 -6.40 15.24
C SER A 106 -2.31 -6.69 16.62
N GLY A 107 -3.05 -5.74 17.20
CA GLY A 107 -3.76 -5.96 18.46
C GLY A 107 -4.94 -6.93 18.40
N MET A 108 -5.47 -7.21 17.21
CA MET A 108 -6.57 -8.18 16.97
C MET A 108 -6.08 -9.61 16.76
N VAL A 109 -4.82 -9.81 16.40
CA VAL A 109 -4.28 -11.13 16.02
C VAL A 109 -3.10 -11.47 16.92
N GLU A 110 -3.28 -12.46 17.78
CA GLU A 110 -2.23 -12.94 18.68
C GLU A 110 -1.00 -13.44 17.91
N GLY A 111 0.19 -13.12 18.41
CA GLY A 111 1.46 -13.48 17.77
C GLY A 111 1.86 -12.61 16.58
N VAL A 112 1.13 -11.51 16.30
CA VAL A 112 1.51 -10.54 15.27
C VAL A 112 2.13 -9.30 15.93
N ALA A 113 3.35 -8.95 15.51
CA ALA A 113 4.04 -7.74 15.95
C ALA A 113 3.89 -6.62 14.91
N HIS A 114 3.87 -5.36 15.36
CA HIS A 114 4.01 -4.18 14.49
C HIS A 114 5.28 -3.43 14.86
N VAL A 115 6.13 -3.16 13.87
CA VAL A 115 7.39 -2.43 13.99
C VAL A 115 7.40 -1.28 13.00
N GLU A 116 7.66 -0.07 13.49
CA GLU A 116 7.84 1.10 12.64
C GLU A 116 9.32 1.45 12.53
N ILE A 117 9.79 1.65 11.30
CA ILE A 117 11.16 2.01 10.96
C ILE A 117 11.18 3.40 10.34
N ASP A 118 12.01 4.27 10.86
CA ASP A 118 12.30 5.56 10.23
C ASP A 118 13.19 5.33 9.00
N ALA A 119 12.62 5.57 7.82
CA ALA A 119 13.31 5.40 6.54
C ALA A 119 14.52 6.33 6.39
N GLU A 120 14.49 7.51 7.03
CA GLU A 120 15.57 8.49 6.97
C GLU A 120 16.78 8.07 7.82
N ALA A 121 16.53 7.35 8.92
CA ALA A 121 17.57 6.82 9.81
C ALA A 121 18.16 5.48 9.32
N HIS A 122 17.47 4.76 8.41
CA HIS A 122 17.84 3.40 7.99
C HIS A 122 18.02 3.29 6.46
N LEU A 123 18.82 4.21 5.87
CA LEU A 123 18.98 4.31 4.41
C LEU A 123 19.55 3.03 3.75
N ASP A 124 20.40 2.29 4.43
CA ASP A 124 20.96 1.04 3.89
C ASP A 124 19.89 -0.04 3.76
N LEU A 125 19.02 -0.15 4.76
CA LEU A 125 17.87 -1.04 4.74
C LEU A 125 16.87 -0.62 3.65
N VAL A 126 16.59 0.68 3.54
CA VAL A 126 15.74 1.27 2.50
C VAL A 126 16.24 0.91 1.10
N ARG A 127 17.56 1.04 0.85
CA ARG A 127 18.18 0.68 -0.44
C ARG A 127 18.12 -0.82 -0.68
N ARG A 128 18.49 -1.64 0.32
CA ARG A 128 18.47 -3.11 0.24
C ARG A 128 17.08 -3.64 -0.10
N LEU A 129 16.04 -3.04 0.48
CA LEU A 129 14.64 -3.43 0.29
C LEU A 129 13.95 -2.69 -0.87
N ASN A 130 14.67 -1.81 -1.57
CA ASN A 130 14.14 -0.98 -2.65
C ASN A 130 12.85 -0.23 -2.22
N ILE A 131 12.91 0.44 -1.06
CA ILE A 131 11.80 1.27 -0.56
C ILE A 131 11.86 2.61 -1.29
N MET A 132 10.89 2.88 -2.14
CA MET A 132 10.85 4.06 -3.01
C MET A 132 9.97 5.19 -2.46
N ARG A 133 9.08 4.90 -1.52
CA ARG A 133 8.17 5.87 -0.91
C ARG A 133 7.74 5.45 0.49
N THR A 134 7.25 6.41 1.28
CA THR A 134 6.61 6.18 2.58
C THR A 134 5.12 6.58 2.53
N PRO A 135 4.22 5.85 3.20
CA PRO A 135 4.51 4.59 3.88
C PRO A 135 4.76 3.43 2.91
N THR A 136 5.65 2.52 3.28
CA THR A 136 5.72 1.18 2.71
C THR A 136 5.54 0.19 3.85
N VAL A 137 4.72 -0.83 3.65
CA VAL A 137 4.44 -1.87 4.65
C VAL A 137 4.89 -3.21 4.09
N LEU A 138 5.69 -3.94 4.87
CA LEU A 138 6.06 -5.32 4.60
C LEU A 138 5.35 -6.22 5.61
N VAL A 139 4.87 -7.38 5.16
CA VAL A 139 4.36 -8.43 6.01
C VAL A 139 5.35 -9.57 5.96
N LEU A 140 5.91 -9.91 7.13
CA LEU A 140 6.87 -10.99 7.30
C LEU A 140 6.15 -12.19 7.92
N ASP A 141 6.55 -13.39 7.52
CA ASP A 141 6.18 -14.62 8.22
C ASP A 141 6.96 -14.78 9.54
N ALA A 142 6.73 -15.86 10.29
CA ALA A 142 7.42 -16.17 11.55
C ALA A 142 8.95 -16.31 11.40
N ARG A 143 9.46 -16.54 10.19
CA ARG A 143 10.88 -16.67 9.89
C ARG A 143 11.51 -15.34 9.46
N GLY A 144 10.72 -14.26 9.39
CA GLY A 144 11.16 -12.98 8.89
C GLY A 144 11.16 -12.83 7.36
N THR A 145 10.61 -13.79 6.63
CA THR A 145 10.54 -13.75 5.16
C THR A 145 9.44 -12.76 4.74
N VAL A 146 9.75 -11.86 3.82
CA VAL A 146 8.76 -10.93 3.26
C VAL A 146 7.81 -11.70 2.35
N VAL A 147 6.54 -11.80 2.74
CA VAL A 147 5.48 -12.50 2.00
C VAL A 147 4.54 -11.56 1.26
N ARG A 148 4.39 -10.32 1.75
CA ARG A 148 3.55 -9.29 1.13
C ARG A 148 4.16 -7.92 1.29
N ARG A 149 3.86 -7.05 0.33
CA ARG A 149 4.31 -5.65 0.31
C ARG A 149 3.18 -4.72 -0.12
N ALA A 150 3.06 -3.57 0.54
CA ALA A 150 2.25 -2.45 0.09
C ALA A 150 3.12 -1.19 0.00
N SER A 151 3.07 -0.49 -1.13
CA SER A 151 3.68 0.83 -1.31
C SER A 151 2.57 1.87 -1.29
N GLY A 152 2.53 2.72 -0.27
CA GLY A 152 1.44 3.60 0.07
C GLY A 152 0.61 3.06 1.24
N GLN A 153 -0.51 3.71 1.54
CA GLN A 153 -1.39 3.35 2.64
C GLN A 153 -2.25 2.13 2.28
N PRO A 154 -2.09 0.95 2.94
CA PRO A 154 -2.95 -0.20 2.70
C PRO A 154 -4.30 -0.02 3.40
N ARG A 155 -5.35 -0.64 2.87
CA ARG A 155 -6.63 -0.75 3.56
C ARG A 155 -6.57 -1.83 4.65
N LYS A 156 -7.31 -1.64 5.72
CA LYS A 156 -7.36 -2.60 6.83
C LYS A 156 -7.67 -4.04 6.38
N ALA A 157 -8.62 -4.20 5.45
CA ALA A 157 -8.97 -5.52 4.91
C ALA A 157 -7.81 -6.20 4.18
N ASP A 158 -7.00 -5.41 3.44
CA ASP A 158 -5.85 -5.93 2.70
C ASP A 158 -4.73 -6.38 3.67
N VAL A 159 -4.54 -5.64 4.79
CA VAL A 159 -3.59 -6.02 5.85
C VAL A 159 -4.01 -7.33 6.51
N ILE A 160 -5.29 -7.48 6.86
CA ILE A 160 -5.84 -8.72 7.46
C ILE A 160 -5.63 -9.91 6.52
N ALA A 161 -5.95 -9.75 5.23
CA ALA A 161 -5.74 -10.79 4.22
C ALA A 161 -4.25 -11.14 4.05
N ALA A 162 -3.36 -10.15 4.11
CA ALA A 162 -1.92 -10.35 4.01
C ALA A 162 -1.35 -11.13 5.21
N ILE A 163 -1.84 -10.84 6.44
CA ILE A 163 -1.49 -11.62 7.63
C ILE A 163 -1.98 -13.07 7.47
N GLY A 164 -3.21 -13.28 7.02
CA GLY A 164 -3.72 -14.63 6.76
C GLY A 164 -2.82 -15.45 5.85
N ALA A 165 -2.23 -14.84 4.82
CA ALA A 165 -1.26 -15.48 3.93
C ALA A 165 0.13 -15.69 4.56
N ALA A 166 0.50 -14.92 5.58
CA ALA A 166 1.79 -15.03 6.26
C ALA A 166 1.80 -16.11 7.35
N VAL A 167 0.64 -16.43 7.94
CA VAL A 167 0.49 -17.39 9.04
C VAL A 167 0.06 -18.78 8.58
N SER A 168 -0.15 -18.95 7.26
CA SER A 168 -0.48 -20.23 6.63
C SER A 168 0.78 -21.03 6.34
#